data_d0af6a8239a74f97588f6166cb5871ee
#
_entry.id   d0af6a8239a74f97588f6166cb5871ee
#
_cell.length_a   1.000
_cell.length_b   1.000
_cell.length_c   1.000
_cell.angle_alpha   90.00
_cell.angle_beta   90.00
_cell.angle_gamma   90.00
#
_symmetry.space_group_name_H-M   'P 1'
#
loop_
_entity.id
_entity.type
_entity.pdbx_description
1 polymer ?
#
loop_
_entity_poly.entity_id
_entity_poly.type
_entity_poly.pdbx_seq_one_letter_code
_entity_poly.pdbx_strand_id
1 'polypeptide(L)'
;MGQALSIRPDILIPAAMNELQKLCDKVPSFDNKLAFATLEAELGCKWQDVYSELGPDPVAAASLGQVYKGVLKENGEVVAVKVQRPAVLETVSIDLYVLRKVGVFLKQFPAITTDVVGLLDEWAARFFEELDYNLEGENQTKFAKSIAVDLPQVVVPRTYAKYTRRKVITSEWLEGEKLSQSTADDVGDLVNIGVIC
;
A
#
# COMPACT_ATOMS: atom_id res chain seq x y z
N MET A 1 8.53 -9.14 -1.04
CA MET A 1 8.91 -10.44 -1.67
C MET A 1 7.87 -11.53 -1.48
N GLY A 2 7.34 -11.79 -0.26
CA GLY A 2 6.31 -12.83 -0.04
C GLY A 2 5.08 -12.68 -0.91
N GLN A 3 4.57 -11.47 -1.09
CA GLN A 3 3.41 -11.16 -1.92
C GLN A 3 3.65 -11.51 -3.41
N ALA A 4 4.82 -11.18 -3.96
CA ALA A 4 5.14 -11.51 -5.34
C ALA A 4 5.30 -13.03 -5.57
N LEU A 5 5.76 -13.77 -4.56
CA LEU A 5 5.87 -15.22 -4.62
C LEU A 5 4.52 -15.92 -4.42
N SER A 6 3.61 -15.35 -3.61
CA SER A 6 2.29 -15.96 -3.33
C SER A 6 1.36 -16.04 -4.54
N ILE A 7 1.65 -15.32 -5.62
CA ILE A 7 0.89 -15.30 -6.87
C ILE A 7 1.59 -16.06 -8.03
N ARG A 8 2.66 -16.82 -7.74
CA ARG A 8 3.47 -17.53 -8.75
C ARG A 8 3.30 -19.05 -8.63
N PRO A 9 2.23 -19.61 -9.25
CA PRO A 9 1.97 -21.05 -9.24
C PRO A 9 3.00 -21.85 -10.05
N ASP A 10 3.81 -21.18 -10.87
CA ASP A 10 4.91 -21.75 -11.63
C ASP A 10 6.17 -22.01 -10.78
N ILE A 11 6.30 -21.35 -9.63
CA ILE A 11 7.46 -21.46 -8.72
C ILE A 11 7.12 -22.24 -7.46
N LEU A 12 5.91 -22.07 -6.92
CA LEU A 12 5.52 -22.60 -5.62
C LEU A 12 4.32 -23.53 -5.71
N ILE A 13 4.34 -24.56 -4.88
CA ILE A 13 3.18 -25.46 -4.68
C ILE A 13 2.04 -24.72 -3.99
N PRO A 14 0.76 -25.07 -4.25
CA PRO A 14 -0.41 -24.38 -3.69
C PRO A 14 -0.39 -24.23 -2.16
N ALA A 15 0.10 -25.22 -1.44
CA ALA A 15 0.21 -25.18 0.03
C ALA A 15 1.17 -24.07 0.48
N ALA A 16 2.31 -23.88 -0.17
CA ALA A 16 3.28 -22.83 0.15
C ALA A 16 2.72 -21.45 -0.22
N MET A 17 2.00 -21.34 -1.32
CA MET A 17 1.32 -20.09 -1.74
C MET A 17 0.31 -19.65 -0.68
N ASN A 18 -0.53 -20.54 -0.18
CA ASN A 18 -1.50 -20.26 0.87
C ASN A 18 -0.85 -19.79 2.18
N GLU A 19 0.29 -20.38 2.56
CA GLU A 19 1.02 -19.94 3.76
C GLU A 19 1.64 -18.55 3.57
N LEU A 20 2.20 -18.27 2.39
CA LEU A 20 2.73 -16.94 2.07
C LEU A 20 1.64 -15.87 2.01
N GLN A 21 0.45 -16.22 1.50
CA GLN A 21 -0.69 -15.30 1.46
C GLN A 21 -1.16 -14.90 2.86
N LYS A 22 -1.13 -15.82 3.83
CA LYS A 22 -1.43 -15.51 5.24
C LYS A 22 -0.47 -14.46 5.82
N LEU A 23 0.80 -14.47 5.41
CA LEU A 23 1.78 -13.47 5.84
C LEU A 23 1.50 -12.08 5.25
N CYS A 24 0.85 -12.02 4.08
CA CYS A 24 0.47 -10.76 3.45
C CYS A 24 -0.81 -10.16 4.07
N ASP A 25 -1.76 -11.01 4.48
CA ASP A 25 -3.08 -10.58 4.94
C ASP A 25 -3.16 -10.29 6.45
N LYS A 26 -2.18 -10.74 7.26
CA LYS A 26 -2.22 -10.66 8.73
C LYS A 26 -1.04 -9.90 9.32
N VAL A 27 -0.81 -8.69 8.85
CA VAL A 27 0.16 -7.81 9.50
C VAL A 27 -0.51 -7.15 10.72
N PRO A 28 0.04 -7.29 11.95
CA PRO A 28 -0.54 -6.65 13.12
C PRO A 28 -0.51 -5.13 13.00
N SER A 29 -1.55 -4.47 13.48
CA SER A 29 -1.58 -3.02 13.61
C SER A 29 -0.49 -2.56 14.59
N PHE A 30 -0.01 -1.34 14.40
CA PHE A 30 0.85 -0.67 15.37
C PHE A 30 0.02 0.25 16.29
N ASP A 31 0.63 0.74 17.36
CA ASP A 31 -0.05 1.54 18.39
C ASP A 31 -0.75 2.77 17.78
N ASN A 32 -2.03 2.93 18.06
CA ASN A 32 -2.86 4.04 17.60
C ASN A 32 -2.32 5.41 18.04
N LYS A 33 -1.67 5.49 19.21
CA LYS A 33 -1.04 6.74 19.67
C LYS A 33 0.09 7.17 18.73
N LEU A 34 0.88 6.22 18.24
CA LEU A 34 1.93 6.51 17.26
C LEU A 34 1.34 6.90 15.90
N ALA A 35 0.24 6.25 15.49
CA ALA A 35 -0.46 6.61 14.26
C ALA A 35 -0.98 8.03 14.31
N PHE A 36 -1.69 8.39 15.37
CA PHE A 36 -2.26 9.73 15.52
C PHE A 36 -1.18 10.80 15.68
N ALA A 37 -0.09 10.50 16.40
CA ALA A 37 1.04 11.40 16.48
C ALA A 37 1.70 11.64 15.10
N THR A 38 1.83 10.59 14.28
CA THR A 38 2.33 10.72 12.90
C THR A 38 1.37 11.55 12.05
N LEU A 39 0.07 11.29 12.15
CA LEU A 39 -0.98 12.03 11.45
C LEU A 39 -0.92 13.53 11.78
N GLU A 40 -0.87 13.89 13.06
CA GLU A 40 -0.81 15.28 13.52
C GLU A 40 0.51 15.97 13.10
N ALA A 41 1.63 15.25 13.18
CA ALA A 41 2.93 15.78 12.75
C ALA A 41 2.95 16.09 11.23
N GLU A 42 2.39 15.20 10.40
CA GLU A 42 2.32 15.38 8.96
C GLU A 42 1.33 16.49 8.56
N LEU A 43 0.18 16.58 9.22
CA LEU A 43 -0.83 17.62 8.95
C LEU A 43 -0.43 19.00 9.53
N GLY A 44 0.43 19.04 10.54
CA GLY A 44 0.83 20.26 11.22
C GLY A 44 -0.26 20.85 12.14
N CYS A 45 -1.29 20.06 12.46
CA CYS A 45 -2.41 20.46 13.33
C CYS A 45 -2.98 19.23 14.05
N LYS A 46 -3.89 19.45 14.98
CA LYS A 46 -4.61 18.35 15.63
C LYS A 46 -5.51 17.64 14.62
N TRP A 47 -5.60 16.32 14.70
CA TRP A 47 -6.45 15.57 13.78
C TRP A 47 -7.93 15.99 13.86
N GLN A 48 -8.41 16.41 15.04
CA GLN A 48 -9.76 16.93 15.27
C GLN A 48 -10.05 18.25 14.54
N ASP A 49 -9.03 18.95 14.07
CA ASP A 49 -9.21 20.16 13.26
C ASP A 49 -9.58 19.82 11.82
N VAL A 50 -9.20 18.63 11.37
CA VAL A 50 -9.42 18.12 9.99
C VAL A 50 -10.59 17.16 9.94
N TYR A 51 -10.68 16.23 10.88
CA TYR A 51 -11.71 15.19 10.91
C TYR A 51 -12.66 15.43 12.08
N SER A 52 -13.97 15.36 11.84
CA SER A 52 -15.01 15.37 12.88
C SER A 52 -15.02 14.06 13.66
N GLU A 53 -14.74 12.95 12.94
CA GLU A 53 -14.63 11.60 13.49
C GLU A 53 -13.43 10.89 12.88
N LEU A 54 -12.75 10.09 13.69
CA LEU A 54 -11.71 9.16 13.25
C LEU A 54 -11.83 7.89 14.08
N GLY A 55 -11.96 6.76 13.42
CA GLY A 55 -12.12 5.47 14.10
C GLY A 55 -11.03 5.22 15.14
N PRO A 56 -11.37 4.69 16.33
CA PRO A 56 -10.41 4.44 17.39
C PRO A 56 -9.41 3.32 17.01
N ASP A 57 -9.85 2.41 16.14
CA ASP A 57 -9.05 1.28 15.66
C ASP A 57 -8.94 1.31 14.14
N PRO A 58 -7.82 0.81 13.59
CA PRO A 58 -7.66 0.72 12.14
C PRO A 58 -8.60 -0.33 11.55
N VAL A 59 -9.21 -0.02 10.41
CA VAL A 59 -10.06 -0.94 9.65
C VAL A 59 -9.23 -1.94 8.85
N ALA A 60 -7.97 -1.60 8.57
CA ALA A 60 -7.01 -2.48 7.89
C ALA A 60 -5.58 -2.12 8.32
N ALA A 61 -4.71 -3.12 8.36
CA ALA A 61 -3.28 -2.94 8.58
C ALA A 61 -2.47 -3.71 7.53
N ALA A 62 -1.42 -3.08 7.03
CA ALA A 62 -0.48 -3.64 6.06
C ALA A 62 0.96 -3.42 6.52
N SER A 63 1.93 -3.94 5.75
CA SER A 63 3.35 -3.84 6.08
C SER A 63 3.83 -2.39 6.18
N LEU A 64 3.34 -1.50 5.32
CA LEU A 64 3.78 -0.12 5.23
C LEU A 64 2.93 0.86 6.05
N GLY A 65 1.72 0.49 6.46
CA GLY A 65 0.83 1.39 7.17
C GLY A 65 -0.48 0.75 7.60
N GLN A 66 -1.34 1.55 8.20
CA GLN A 66 -2.70 1.15 8.57
C GLN A 66 -3.70 2.21 8.18
N VAL A 67 -4.95 1.79 7.98
CA VAL A 67 -6.04 2.62 7.45
C VAL A 67 -7.11 2.80 8.50
N TYR A 68 -7.54 4.03 8.69
CA TYR A 68 -8.66 4.40 9.53
C TYR A 68 -9.83 4.90 8.68
N LYS A 69 -11.04 4.65 9.13
CA LYS A 69 -12.24 5.30 8.59
C LYS A 69 -12.46 6.59 9.36
N GLY A 70 -12.65 7.70 8.65
CA GLY A 70 -12.88 9.01 9.24
C GLY A 70 -13.96 9.79 8.51
N VAL A 71 -14.32 10.95 9.05
CA VAL A 71 -15.26 11.89 8.45
C VAL A 71 -14.59 13.26 8.39
N LEU A 72 -14.53 13.87 7.21
CA LEU A 72 -13.97 15.22 7.05
C LEU A 72 -14.88 16.27 7.73
N LYS A 73 -14.27 17.15 8.51
CA LYS A 73 -15.01 18.19 9.22
C LYS A 73 -15.59 19.26 8.30
N GLU A 74 -14.92 19.53 7.18
CA GLU A 74 -15.32 20.62 6.28
C GLU A 74 -16.59 20.32 5.47
N ASN A 75 -16.85 19.05 5.12
CA ASN A 75 -17.95 18.69 4.22
C ASN A 75 -18.74 17.44 4.66
N GLY A 76 -18.31 16.76 5.73
CA GLY A 76 -18.97 15.55 6.22
C GLY A 76 -18.72 14.30 5.36
N GLU A 77 -17.82 14.33 4.39
CA GLU A 77 -17.53 13.18 3.54
C GLU A 77 -16.77 12.10 4.34
N VAL A 78 -17.16 10.84 4.11
CA VAL A 78 -16.49 9.68 4.71
C VAL A 78 -15.21 9.38 3.94
N VAL A 79 -14.11 9.20 4.66
CA VAL A 79 -12.76 9.05 4.08
C VAL A 79 -11.99 7.88 4.67
N ALA A 80 -11.07 7.35 3.88
CA ALA A 80 -10.02 6.46 4.30
C ALA A 80 -8.76 7.28 4.60
N VAL A 81 -8.23 7.14 5.81
CA VAL A 81 -7.00 7.81 6.25
C VAL A 81 -5.92 6.75 6.46
N LYS A 82 -5.00 6.64 5.50
CA LYS A 82 -3.88 5.72 5.58
C LYS A 82 -2.68 6.42 6.21
N VAL A 83 -2.17 5.84 7.29
CA VAL A 83 -1.03 6.36 8.06
C VAL A 83 0.13 5.39 7.96
N GLN A 84 1.30 5.89 7.59
CA GLN A 84 2.50 5.09 7.43
C GLN A 84 3.02 4.57 8.78
N ARG A 85 3.52 3.33 8.76
CA ARG A 85 4.14 2.70 9.93
C ARG A 85 5.39 3.48 10.34
N PRO A 86 5.56 3.80 11.63
CA PRO A 86 6.76 4.47 12.13
C PRO A 86 8.04 3.68 11.82
N ALA A 87 9.13 4.39 11.58
CA ALA A 87 10.47 3.83 11.32
C ALA A 87 10.57 2.84 10.14
N VAL A 88 9.55 2.76 9.25
CA VAL A 88 9.61 1.85 8.10
C VAL A 88 10.74 2.22 7.15
N LEU A 89 10.97 3.51 6.92
CA LEU A 89 12.04 4.01 6.05
C LEU A 89 13.42 3.59 6.57
N GLU A 90 13.66 3.81 7.86
CA GLU A 90 14.93 3.48 8.52
C GLU A 90 15.18 1.97 8.51
N THR A 91 14.17 1.17 8.88
CA THR A 91 14.27 -0.29 8.90
C THR A 91 14.60 -0.84 7.50
N VAL A 92 13.84 -0.42 6.49
CA VAL A 92 14.05 -0.91 5.12
C VAL A 92 15.39 -0.43 4.56
N SER A 93 15.83 0.78 4.89
CA SER A 93 17.15 1.26 4.47
C SER A 93 18.28 0.40 5.02
N ILE A 94 18.17 -0.04 6.28
CA ILE A 94 19.14 -0.95 6.91
C ILE A 94 19.10 -2.32 6.23
N ASP A 95 17.90 -2.88 6.04
CA ASP A 95 17.71 -4.18 5.41
C ASP A 95 18.29 -4.20 3.98
N LEU A 96 18.01 -3.17 3.20
CA LEU A 96 18.55 -3.01 1.84
C LEU A 96 20.07 -2.88 1.84
N TYR A 97 20.62 -2.13 2.79
CA TYR A 97 22.08 -2.02 2.93
C TYR A 97 22.73 -3.39 3.20
N VAL A 98 22.15 -4.17 4.13
CA VAL A 98 22.66 -5.51 4.45
C VAL A 98 22.53 -6.44 3.24
N LEU A 99 21.36 -6.46 2.59
CA LEU A 99 21.13 -7.29 1.40
C LEU A 99 22.07 -6.91 0.25
N ARG A 100 22.33 -5.62 0.06
CA ARG A 100 23.28 -5.14 -0.94
C ARG A 100 24.72 -5.61 -0.65
N LYS A 101 25.14 -5.62 0.62
CA LYS A 101 26.45 -6.17 1.02
C LYS A 101 26.54 -7.67 0.73
N VAL A 102 25.48 -8.42 1.03
CA VAL A 102 25.39 -9.84 0.68
C VAL A 102 25.47 -10.03 -0.83
N GLY A 103 24.73 -9.22 -1.62
CA GLY A 103 24.74 -9.26 -3.08
C GLY A 103 26.16 -9.01 -3.66
N VAL A 104 26.88 -8.04 -3.12
CA VAL A 104 28.29 -7.77 -3.51
C VAL A 104 29.18 -8.97 -3.19
N PHE A 105 29.00 -9.60 -2.03
CA PHE A 105 29.76 -10.81 -1.67
C PHE A 105 29.44 -11.98 -2.62
N LEU A 106 28.17 -12.17 -2.98
CA LEU A 106 27.74 -13.23 -3.91
C LEU A 106 28.30 -13.08 -5.32
N LYS A 107 28.63 -11.87 -5.79
CA LYS A 107 29.31 -11.62 -7.06
C LYS A 107 30.70 -12.29 -7.16
N GLN A 108 31.30 -12.70 -6.05
CA GLN A 108 32.61 -13.39 -6.05
C GLN A 108 32.49 -14.86 -6.48
N PHE A 109 31.29 -15.42 -6.55
CA PHE A 109 31.05 -16.80 -6.93
C PHE A 109 30.69 -16.92 -8.40
N PRO A 110 31.51 -17.57 -9.25
CA PRO A 110 31.26 -17.67 -10.71
C PRO A 110 29.95 -18.37 -11.09
N ALA A 111 29.40 -19.17 -10.18
CA ALA A 111 28.10 -19.85 -10.38
C ALA A 111 26.90 -18.89 -10.35
N ILE A 112 27.06 -17.68 -9.83
CA ILE A 112 26.00 -16.68 -9.71
C ILE A 112 26.13 -15.67 -10.84
N THR A 113 25.38 -15.88 -11.91
CA THR A 113 25.42 -15.03 -13.11
C THR A 113 24.45 -13.84 -13.05
N THR A 114 23.50 -13.87 -12.11
CA THR A 114 22.49 -12.81 -11.94
C THR A 114 23.08 -11.58 -11.27
N ASP A 115 22.81 -10.40 -11.82
CA ASP A 115 23.17 -9.13 -11.17
C ASP A 115 22.23 -8.80 -10.00
N VAL A 116 22.44 -9.50 -8.89
CA VAL A 116 21.64 -9.34 -7.66
C VAL A 116 21.67 -7.90 -7.15
N VAL A 117 22.81 -7.20 -7.30
CA VAL A 117 22.95 -5.81 -6.80
C VAL A 117 22.11 -4.86 -7.65
N GLY A 118 22.17 -4.98 -8.97
CA GLY A 118 21.35 -4.16 -9.87
C GLY A 118 19.85 -4.36 -9.65
N LEU A 119 19.43 -5.62 -9.46
CA LEU A 119 18.03 -5.94 -9.13
C LEU A 119 17.60 -5.33 -7.78
N LEU A 120 18.46 -5.39 -6.77
CA LEU A 120 18.17 -4.79 -5.46
C LEU A 120 18.10 -3.26 -5.54
N ASP A 121 18.99 -2.61 -6.29
CA ASP A 121 19.03 -1.16 -6.43
C ASP A 121 17.77 -0.66 -7.19
N GLU A 122 17.31 -1.37 -8.23
CA GLU A 122 16.07 -1.05 -8.95
C GLU A 122 14.84 -1.25 -8.06
N TRP A 123 14.77 -2.38 -7.33
CA TRP A 123 13.67 -2.65 -6.42
C TRP A 123 13.63 -1.62 -5.28
N ALA A 124 14.78 -1.23 -4.75
CA ALA A 124 14.89 -0.21 -3.71
C ALA A 124 14.32 1.14 -4.16
N ALA A 125 14.65 1.57 -5.38
CA ALA A 125 14.14 2.83 -5.92
C ALA A 125 12.61 2.84 -5.94
N ARG A 126 11.98 1.80 -6.48
CA ARG A 126 10.51 1.65 -6.52
C ARG A 126 9.90 1.57 -5.13
N PHE A 127 10.54 0.86 -4.21
CA PHE A 127 10.06 0.74 -2.82
C PHE A 127 10.08 2.09 -2.10
N PHE A 128 11.10 2.91 -2.31
CA PHE A 128 11.16 4.26 -1.71
C PHE A 128 10.10 5.20 -2.31
N GLU A 129 9.72 5.02 -3.58
CA GLU A 129 8.58 5.73 -4.17
C GLU A 129 7.26 5.35 -3.49
N GLU A 130 7.05 4.07 -3.15
CA GLU A 130 5.85 3.61 -2.40
C GLU A 130 5.77 4.17 -0.97
N LEU A 131 6.88 4.65 -0.41
CA LEU A 131 6.90 5.31 0.90
C LEU A 131 6.53 6.80 0.85
N ASP A 132 6.32 7.36 -0.33
CA ASP A 132 5.82 8.73 -0.49
C ASP A 132 4.35 8.73 -0.92
N TYR A 133 3.46 8.93 0.06
CA TYR A 133 2.02 8.93 -0.20
C TYR A 133 1.53 10.13 -1.02
N ASN A 134 2.34 11.19 -1.21
CA ASN A 134 2.02 12.22 -2.19
C ASN A 134 2.05 11.63 -3.61
N LEU A 135 3.07 10.81 -3.92
CA LEU A 135 3.17 10.12 -5.20
C LEU A 135 2.02 9.11 -5.40
N GLU A 136 1.64 8.38 -4.34
CA GLU A 136 0.48 7.49 -4.37
C GLU A 136 -0.79 8.26 -4.76
N GLY A 137 -1.06 9.40 -4.12
CA GLY A 137 -2.21 10.26 -4.41
C GLY A 137 -2.20 10.87 -5.81
N GLU A 138 -1.03 11.29 -6.29
CA GLU A 138 -0.86 11.77 -7.67
C GLU A 138 -1.12 10.66 -8.69
N ASN A 139 -0.54 9.48 -8.48
CA ASN A 139 -0.71 8.32 -9.36
C ASN A 139 -2.17 7.86 -9.40
N GLN A 140 -2.86 7.83 -8.25
CA GLN A 140 -4.28 7.55 -8.16
C GLN A 140 -5.11 8.55 -8.98
N THR A 141 -4.78 9.84 -8.89
CA THR A 141 -5.45 10.89 -9.66
C THR A 141 -5.17 10.78 -11.16
N LYS A 142 -3.93 10.46 -11.56
CA LYS A 142 -3.55 10.24 -12.96
C LYS A 142 -4.27 9.02 -13.53
N PHE A 143 -4.28 7.92 -12.78
CA PHE A 143 -4.96 6.68 -13.16
C PHE A 143 -6.45 6.90 -13.36
N ALA A 144 -7.13 7.56 -12.41
CA ALA A 144 -8.55 7.89 -12.53
C ALA A 144 -8.86 8.65 -13.84
N LYS A 145 -8.00 9.61 -14.23
CA LYS A 145 -8.17 10.37 -15.48
C LYS A 145 -7.92 9.52 -16.72
N SER A 146 -6.93 8.60 -16.68
CA SER A 146 -6.57 7.79 -17.84
C SER A 146 -7.65 6.76 -18.19
N ILE A 147 -8.34 6.19 -17.18
CA ILE A 147 -9.33 5.14 -17.41
C ILE A 147 -10.77 5.66 -17.56
N ALA A 148 -11.02 6.92 -17.23
CA ALA A 148 -12.39 7.47 -17.16
C ALA A 148 -13.20 7.35 -18.46
N VAL A 149 -12.52 7.35 -19.61
CA VAL A 149 -13.17 7.25 -20.94
C VAL A 149 -13.35 5.80 -21.37
N ASP A 150 -12.31 4.97 -21.16
CA ASP A 150 -12.28 3.62 -21.69
C ASP A 150 -12.98 2.61 -20.76
N LEU A 151 -12.94 2.86 -19.45
CA LEU A 151 -13.49 1.98 -18.42
C LEU A 151 -14.31 2.76 -17.38
N PRO A 152 -15.44 3.37 -17.75
CA PRO A 152 -16.25 4.21 -16.86
C PRO A 152 -16.87 3.44 -15.68
N GLN A 153 -16.92 2.11 -15.74
CA GLN A 153 -17.38 1.24 -14.64
C GLN A 153 -16.33 1.06 -13.53
N VAL A 154 -15.05 1.44 -13.76
CA VAL A 154 -13.99 1.36 -12.76
C VAL A 154 -14.00 2.62 -11.91
N VAL A 155 -14.25 2.46 -10.63
CA VAL A 155 -14.27 3.55 -9.66
C VAL A 155 -12.91 3.64 -8.97
N VAL A 156 -12.26 4.81 -9.11
CA VAL A 156 -11.02 5.13 -8.40
C VAL A 156 -11.35 6.14 -7.30
N PRO A 157 -11.03 5.85 -6.02
CA PRO A 157 -11.34 6.77 -4.93
C PRO A 157 -10.64 8.12 -5.14
N ARG A 158 -11.33 9.21 -4.86
CA ARG A 158 -10.77 10.57 -4.96
C ARG A 158 -9.74 10.80 -3.86
N THR A 159 -8.55 11.33 -4.21
CA THR A 159 -7.54 11.75 -3.25
C THR A 159 -7.78 13.19 -2.80
N TYR A 160 -7.72 13.44 -1.50
CA TYR A 160 -7.80 14.78 -0.91
C TYR A 160 -6.39 15.34 -0.72
N ALA A 161 -5.84 16.00 -1.74
CA ALA A 161 -4.48 16.56 -1.73
C ALA A 161 -4.22 17.52 -0.56
N LYS A 162 -5.25 18.26 -0.13
CA LYS A 162 -5.20 19.15 1.04
C LYS A 162 -4.80 18.41 2.33
N TYR A 163 -5.20 17.15 2.48
CA TYR A 163 -4.99 16.29 3.65
C TYR A 163 -4.06 15.11 3.37
N THR A 164 -3.32 15.16 2.25
CA THR A 164 -2.31 14.17 1.88
C THR A 164 -0.93 14.74 2.07
N ARG A 165 -0.04 13.96 2.67
CA ARG A 165 1.36 14.28 2.97
C ARG A 165 2.21 13.03 2.73
N ARG A 166 3.51 13.14 2.94
CA ARG A 166 4.45 12.05 2.67
C ARG A 166 4.09 10.75 3.40
N LYS A 167 3.64 10.83 4.67
CA LYS A 167 3.32 9.66 5.51
C LYS A 167 1.82 9.47 5.77
N VAL A 168 0.98 10.29 5.17
CA VAL A 168 -0.47 10.24 5.32
C VAL A 168 -1.14 10.48 4.00
N ILE A 169 -2.06 9.60 3.59
CA ILE A 169 -2.95 9.84 2.45
C ILE A 169 -4.40 9.77 2.91
N THR A 170 -5.17 10.77 2.50
CA THR A 170 -6.61 10.81 2.72
C THR A 170 -7.31 10.67 1.38
N SER A 171 -8.14 9.65 1.26
CA SER A 171 -8.92 9.35 0.06
C SER A 171 -10.38 9.10 0.39
N GLU A 172 -11.23 9.15 -0.61
CA GLU A 172 -12.64 8.79 -0.51
C GLU A 172 -12.79 7.36 0.04
N TRP A 173 -13.75 7.16 0.92
CA TRP A 173 -14.11 5.84 1.38
C TRP A 173 -15.06 5.18 0.39
N LEU A 174 -14.66 4.05 -0.16
CA LEU A 174 -15.52 3.21 -1.00
C LEU A 174 -15.89 1.95 -0.23
N GLU A 175 -17.19 1.62 -0.22
CA GLU A 175 -17.65 0.33 0.28
C GLU A 175 -17.47 -0.73 -0.81
N GLY A 176 -16.99 -1.90 -0.42
CA GLY A 176 -16.78 -3.01 -1.35
C GLY A 176 -16.22 -4.24 -0.67
N GLU A 177 -16.21 -5.34 -1.38
CA GLU A 177 -15.60 -6.60 -0.95
C GLU A 177 -14.39 -6.95 -1.84
N LYS A 178 -13.48 -7.75 -1.31
CA LYS A 178 -12.35 -8.24 -2.11
C LYS A 178 -12.87 -9.17 -3.20
N LEU A 179 -12.48 -8.92 -4.46
CA LEU A 179 -12.84 -9.75 -5.59
C LEU A 179 -12.51 -11.24 -5.38
N SER A 180 -11.38 -11.53 -4.69
CA SER A 180 -10.96 -12.90 -4.34
C SER A 180 -11.88 -13.61 -3.32
N GLN A 181 -12.77 -12.87 -2.66
CA GLN A 181 -13.74 -13.37 -1.68
C GLN A 181 -15.19 -13.28 -2.17
N SER A 182 -15.41 -12.62 -3.30
CA SER A 182 -16.74 -12.50 -3.88
C SER A 182 -17.22 -13.83 -4.44
N THR A 183 -18.49 -14.12 -4.20
CA THR A 183 -19.23 -15.28 -4.74
C THR A 183 -20.28 -14.84 -5.74
N ALA A 184 -20.24 -13.60 -6.20
CA ALA A 184 -21.18 -13.06 -7.18
C ALA A 184 -21.00 -13.73 -8.55
N ASP A 185 -22.09 -13.84 -9.30
CA ASP A 185 -22.08 -14.51 -10.61
C ASP A 185 -21.27 -13.76 -11.68
N ASP A 186 -21.01 -12.47 -11.47
CA ASP A 186 -20.28 -11.57 -12.38
C ASP A 186 -18.76 -11.48 -12.12
N VAL A 187 -18.21 -12.28 -11.19
CA VAL A 187 -16.77 -12.27 -10.85
C VAL A 187 -15.91 -12.43 -12.09
N GLY A 188 -16.32 -13.29 -13.06
CA GLY A 188 -15.59 -13.49 -14.31
C GLY A 188 -15.46 -12.20 -15.14
N ASP A 189 -16.53 -11.43 -15.24
CA ASP A 189 -16.54 -10.16 -15.96
C ASP A 189 -15.72 -9.10 -15.23
N LEU A 190 -15.81 -9.05 -13.90
CA LEU A 190 -14.99 -8.14 -13.08
C LEU A 190 -13.49 -8.44 -13.19
N VAL A 191 -13.09 -9.73 -13.26
CA VAL A 191 -11.71 -10.14 -13.52
C VAL A 191 -11.25 -9.66 -14.89
N ASN A 192 -12.08 -9.81 -15.93
CA ASN A 192 -11.75 -9.34 -17.28
C ASN A 192 -11.54 -7.82 -17.32
N ILE A 193 -12.42 -7.06 -16.66
CA ILE A 193 -12.24 -5.60 -16.52
C ILE A 193 -10.92 -5.28 -15.82
N GLY A 194 -10.59 -5.98 -14.74
CA GLY A 194 -9.34 -5.78 -14.01
C GLY A 194 -8.07 -6.12 -14.81
N VAL A 195 -8.16 -7.04 -15.78
CA VAL A 195 -7.04 -7.36 -16.69
C VAL A 195 -6.84 -6.28 -17.77
N ILE A 196 -7.92 -5.60 -18.17
CA ILE A 196 -7.87 -4.52 -19.18
C ILE A 196 -7.39 -3.19 -18.55
N CYS A 197 -7.62 -2.99 -17.23
CA CYS A 197 -7.17 -1.84 -16.47
C CYS A 197 -5.65 -1.75 -16.38
#